data_295c6c525eda8fa954140534a97d825f
#
_entry.id   295c6c525eda8fa954140534a97d825f
#
_cell.length_a   1.000
_cell.length_b   1.000
_cell.length_c   1.000
_cell.angle_alpha   90.00
_cell.angle_beta   90.00
_cell.angle_gamma   90.00
#
_symmetry.space_group_name_H-M   'P 1'
#
loop_
_entity.id
_entity.type
_entity.pdbx_description
1 polymer ?
#
loop_
_entity_poly.entity_id
_entity_poly.type
_entity_poly.pdbx_seq_one_letter_code
_entity_poly.pdbx_strand_id
1 'polypeptide(L)'
;MDEDQELITRTRSGDREAFDALVLKYQKQLYAMLYRMVSNHEDAADLLQKTFIKAFTGLNNFEQRSSFKTWLYQIAINLAKNVYRDRKEQVSIDDVVLRKDPRTLETLIRKENRELLGKALADLPEKQRITLLLRVQGDRKFNEIAEIMKCSTVTAKTNYHHAVQKLKKKMGEKID
;
A
#
# COMPACT_ATOMS: atom_id res chain seq x y z
N MET A 1 -14.68 23.03 5.58
CA MET A 1 -14.69 22.18 4.37
C MET A 1 -13.40 21.39 4.40
N ASP A 2 -13.42 20.11 4.10
CA ASP A 2 -12.19 19.30 4.07
C ASP A 2 -11.33 19.78 2.88
N GLU A 3 -10.04 20.03 3.07
CA GLU A 3 -9.12 20.50 2.03
C GLU A 3 -9.20 19.64 0.76
N ASP A 4 -9.37 18.32 0.90
CA ASP A 4 -9.53 17.42 -0.23
C ASP A 4 -10.81 17.72 -1.04
N GLN A 5 -11.90 18.09 -0.38
CA GLN A 5 -13.17 18.42 -1.06
C GLN A 5 -13.04 19.69 -1.90
N GLU A 6 -12.32 20.68 -1.40
CA GLU A 6 -12.04 21.90 -2.14
C GLU A 6 -11.21 21.60 -3.40
N LEU A 7 -10.12 20.84 -3.26
CA LEU A 7 -9.27 20.44 -4.38
C LEU A 7 -10.04 19.59 -5.41
N ILE A 8 -10.90 18.68 -4.97
CA ILE A 8 -11.75 17.88 -5.85
C ILE A 8 -12.71 18.77 -6.64
N THR A 9 -13.34 19.74 -6.00
CA THR A 9 -14.29 20.66 -6.65
C THR A 9 -13.58 21.49 -7.71
N ARG A 10 -12.41 22.05 -7.40
CA ARG A 10 -11.59 22.81 -8.34
C ARG A 10 -11.14 21.94 -9.52
N THR A 11 -10.69 20.72 -9.25
CA THR A 11 -10.29 19.77 -10.31
C THR A 11 -11.45 19.47 -11.27
N ARG A 12 -12.66 19.25 -10.74
CA ARG A 12 -13.88 19.03 -11.54
C ARG A 12 -14.25 20.25 -12.41
N SER A 13 -13.88 21.44 -11.96
CA SER A 13 -14.07 22.68 -12.72
C SER A 13 -12.96 22.93 -13.76
N GLY A 14 -12.02 21.99 -13.93
CA GLY A 14 -10.95 22.06 -14.92
C GLY A 14 -9.61 22.58 -14.42
N ASP A 15 -9.49 22.87 -13.11
CA ASP A 15 -8.23 23.28 -12.49
C ASP A 15 -7.32 22.06 -12.27
N ARG A 16 -6.31 21.91 -13.14
CA ARG A 16 -5.36 20.79 -13.09
C ARG A 16 -4.41 20.91 -11.90
N GLU A 17 -4.04 22.11 -11.49
CA GLU A 17 -3.12 22.34 -10.37
C GLU A 17 -3.74 21.82 -9.04
N ALA A 18 -5.07 21.88 -8.92
CA ALA A 18 -5.75 21.30 -7.77
C ALA A 18 -5.59 19.78 -7.69
N PHE A 19 -5.56 19.07 -8.82
CA PHE A 19 -5.26 17.64 -8.82
C PHE A 19 -3.79 17.35 -8.52
N ASP A 20 -2.87 18.16 -9.03
CA ASP A 20 -1.45 18.03 -8.72
C ASP A 20 -1.19 18.19 -7.22
N ALA A 21 -1.91 19.06 -6.54
CA ALA A 21 -1.86 19.18 -5.09
C ALA A 21 -2.32 17.90 -4.36
N LEU A 22 -3.38 17.22 -4.84
CA LEU A 22 -3.79 15.92 -4.34
C LEU A 22 -2.72 14.84 -4.59
N VAL A 23 -2.07 14.84 -5.76
CA VAL A 23 -0.97 13.94 -6.07
C VAL A 23 0.17 14.14 -5.09
N LEU A 24 0.65 15.38 -4.91
CA LEU A 24 1.73 15.72 -3.98
C LEU A 24 1.42 15.29 -2.55
N LYS A 25 0.17 15.48 -2.11
CA LYS A 25 -0.28 15.11 -0.76
C LYS A 25 -0.22 13.61 -0.51
N TYR A 26 -0.57 12.78 -1.50
CA TYR A 26 -0.76 11.33 -1.29
C TYR A 26 0.34 10.45 -1.87
N GLN A 27 1.13 10.90 -2.86
CA GLN A 27 2.08 10.06 -3.60
C GLN A 27 3.08 9.33 -2.72
N LYS A 28 3.69 10.00 -1.74
CA LYS A 28 4.74 9.42 -0.89
C LYS A 28 4.23 8.24 -0.06
N GLN A 29 3.08 8.41 0.58
CA GLN A 29 2.49 7.37 1.43
C GLN A 29 1.99 6.20 0.57
N LEU A 30 1.35 6.51 -0.55
CA LEU A 30 0.80 5.52 -1.47
C LEU A 30 1.90 4.69 -2.12
N TYR A 31 2.99 5.34 -2.59
CA TYR A 31 4.16 4.65 -3.12
C TYR A 31 4.78 3.69 -2.10
N ALA A 32 4.99 4.14 -0.86
CA ALA A 32 5.55 3.30 0.19
C ALA A 32 4.69 2.06 0.48
N MET A 33 3.37 2.19 0.43
CA MET A 33 2.44 1.07 0.58
C MET A 33 2.53 0.12 -0.63
N LEU A 34 2.46 0.64 -1.85
CA LEU A 34 2.54 -0.15 -3.08
C LEU A 34 3.86 -0.91 -3.17
N TYR A 35 4.98 -0.25 -2.89
CA TYR A 35 6.30 -0.88 -2.87
C TYR A 35 6.36 -2.09 -1.91
N ARG A 36 5.79 -1.97 -0.71
CA ARG A 36 5.73 -3.10 0.23
C ARG A 36 4.76 -4.20 -0.18
N MET A 37 3.78 -3.88 -1.03
CA MET A 37 2.88 -4.89 -1.59
C MET A 37 3.56 -5.70 -2.70
N VAL A 38 4.30 -5.05 -3.60
CA VAL A 38 4.86 -5.69 -4.80
C VAL A 38 6.35 -5.99 -4.72
N SER A 39 7.08 -5.39 -3.75
CA SER A 39 8.52 -5.57 -3.51
C SER A 39 9.41 -5.26 -4.72
N ASN A 40 8.93 -4.42 -5.64
CA ASN A 40 9.64 -3.99 -6.84
C ASN A 40 9.40 -2.50 -7.07
N HIS A 41 10.45 -1.73 -7.35
CA HIS A 41 10.39 -0.28 -7.51
C HIS A 41 9.66 0.14 -8.80
N GLU A 42 9.90 -0.55 -9.91
CA GLU A 42 9.28 -0.25 -11.20
C GLU A 42 7.78 -0.51 -11.15
N ASP A 43 7.37 -1.67 -10.62
CA ASP A 43 5.95 -1.99 -10.45
C ASP A 43 5.26 -1.02 -9.49
N ALA A 44 5.92 -0.65 -8.39
CA ALA A 44 5.33 0.30 -7.45
C ALA A 44 5.13 1.69 -8.07
N ALA A 45 6.08 2.14 -8.90
CA ALA A 45 5.98 3.40 -9.62
C ALA A 45 4.88 3.34 -10.70
N ASP A 46 4.80 2.27 -11.46
CA ASP A 46 3.76 2.05 -12.47
C ASP A 46 2.36 1.99 -11.84
N LEU A 47 2.22 1.25 -10.74
CA LEU A 47 0.97 1.18 -9.98
C LEU A 47 0.55 2.53 -9.41
N LEU A 48 1.51 3.32 -8.91
CA LEU A 48 1.25 4.66 -8.42
C LEU A 48 0.71 5.55 -9.53
N GLN A 49 1.38 5.56 -10.69
CA GLN A 49 0.97 6.33 -11.85
C GLN A 49 -0.43 5.91 -12.32
N LYS A 50 -0.67 4.60 -12.50
CA LYS A 50 -1.97 4.05 -12.89
C LYS A 50 -3.07 4.40 -11.89
N THR A 51 -2.74 4.45 -10.59
CA THR A 51 -3.69 4.83 -9.54
C THR A 51 -4.14 6.28 -9.72
N PHE A 52 -3.22 7.22 -9.93
CA PHE A 52 -3.58 8.62 -10.11
C PHE A 52 -4.28 8.88 -11.44
N ILE A 53 -3.90 8.19 -12.53
CA ILE A 53 -4.63 8.26 -13.80
C ILE A 53 -6.09 7.81 -13.59
N LYS A 54 -6.31 6.65 -12.93
CA LYS A 54 -7.67 6.18 -12.64
C LYS A 54 -8.43 7.10 -11.69
N ALA A 55 -7.75 7.69 -10.72
CA ALA A 55 -8.37 8.66 -9.83
C ALA A 55 -8.79 9.92 -10.58
N PHE A 56 -7.93 10.46 -11.45
CA PHE A 56 -8.25 11.62 -12.26
C PHE A 56 -9.44 11.38 -13.19
N THR A 57 -9.39 10.30 -13.97
CA THR A 57 -10.45 9.96 -14.93
C THR A 57 -11.77 9.58 -14.25
N GLY A 58 -11.70 8.99 -13.05
CA GLY A 58 -12.88 8.61 -12.26
C GLY A 58 -13.41 9.71 -11.32
N LEU A 59 -12.73 10.86 -11.23
CA LEU A 59 -13.03 11.87 -10.22
C LEU A 59 -14.45 12.45 -10.37
N ASN A 60 -14.94 12.60 -11.60
CA ASN A 60 -16.29 13.11 -11.86
C ASN A 60 -17.38 12.16 -11.33
N ASN A 61 -17.10 10.85 -11.27
CA ASN A 61 -18.00 9.83 -10.78
C ASN A 61 -17.78 9.51 -9.27
N PHE A 62 -16.84 10.20 -8.63
CA PHE A 62 -16.60 10.02 -7.21
C PHE A 62 -17.73 10.65 -6.39
N GLU A 63 -18.65 9.83 -5.87
CA GLU A 63 -19.87 10.24 -5.17
C GLU A 63 -19.66 10.72 -3.73
N GLN A 64 -18.41 10.79 -3.26
CA GLN A 64 -18.06 11.22 -1.88
C GLN A 64 -18.71 10.39 -0.75
N ARG A 65 -19.10 9.14 -1.03
CA ARG A 65 -19.62 8.21 0.00
C ARG A 65 -18.54 7.80 1.02
N SER A 66 -17.28 8.02 0.70
CA SER A 66 -16.12 7.86 1.56
C SER A 66 -15.16 9.04 1.37
N SER A 67 -14.11 9.17 2.19
CA SER A 67 -13.07 10.18 1.96
C SER A 67 -12.35 9.91 0.63
N PHE A 68 -11.84 10.98 -0.03
CA PHE A 68 -10.99 10.84 -1.22
C PHE A 68 -9.82 9.89 -0.97
N LYS A 69 -9.17 10.04 0.17
CA LYS A 69 -8.09 9.18 0.62
C LYS A 69 -8.50 7.70 0.62
N THR A 70 -9.66 7.35 1.18
CA THR A 70 -10.19 5.97 1.20
C THR A 70 -10.41 5.43 -0.21
N TRP A 71 -11.05 6.20 -1.06
CA TRP A 71 -11.32 5.85 -2.45
C TRP A 71 -10.03 5.67 -3.27
N LEU A 72 -9.05 6.58 -3.13
CA LEU A 72 -7.75 6.50 -3.78
C LEU A 72 -7.00 5.20 -3.40
N TYR A 73 -7.03 4.84 -2.12
CA TYR A 73 -6.41 3.61 -1.65
C TYR A 73 -7.14 2.35 -2.12
N GLN A 74 -8.46 2.39 -2.29
CA GLN A 74 -9.21 1.29 -2.93
C GLN A 74 -8.73 1.05 -4.36
N ILE A 75 -8.55 2.12 -5.14
CA ILE A 75 -8.03 2.04 -6.52
C ILE A 75 -6.64 1.40 -6.51
N ALA A 76 -5.73 1.88 -5.68
CA ALA A 76 -4.36 1.40 -5.58
C ALA A 76 -4.29 -0.09 -5.21
N ILE A 77 -5.04 -0.50 -4.19
CA ILE A 77 -5.07 -1.89 -3.73
C ILE A 77 -5.65 -2.82 -4.79
N ASN A 78 -6.71 -2.40 -5.48
CA ASN A 78 -7.30 -3.22 -6.54
C ASN A 78 -6.33 -3.43 -7.71
N LEU A 79 -5.56 -2.39 -8.08
CA LEU A 79 -4.50 -2.52 -9.09
C LEU A 79 -3.37 -3.44 -8.62
N ALA A 80 -2.90 -3.27 -7.38
CA ALA A 80 -1.81 -4.08 -6.82
C ALA A 80 -2.20 -5.56 -6.68
N LYS A 81 -3.45 -5.88 -6.34
CA LYS A 81 -3.95 -7.26 -6.30
C LYS A 81 -3.87 -7.96 -7.64
N ASN A 82 -4.19 -7.28 -8.73
CA ASN A 82 -4.11 -7.85 -10.07
C ASN A 82 -2.67 -8.23 -10.42
N VAL A 83 -1.71 -7.32 -10.18
CA VAL A 83 -0.28 -7.60 -10.42
C VAL A 83 0.21 -8.76 -9.55
N TYR A 84 -0.22 -8.83 -8.30
CA TYR A 84 0.17 -9.92 -7.40
C TYR A 84 -0.39 -11.28 -7.84
N ARG A 85 -1.64 -11.32 -8.32
CA ARG A 85 -2.27 -12.53 -8.84
C ARG A 85 -1.56 -13.02 -10.09
N ASP A 86 -1.29 -12.11 -11.03
CA ASP A 86 -0.64 -12.44 -12.31
C ASP A 86 0.79 -12.94 -12.09
N ARG A 87 1.52 -12.41 -11.09
CA ARG A 87 2.84 -12.92 -10.69
C ARG A 87 2.79 -14.29 -10.03
N LYS A 88 1.79 -14.57 -9.22
CA LYS A 88 1.65 -15.89 -8.57
C LYS A 88 1.44 -17.01 -9.57
N GLU A 89 0.88 -16.70 -10.73
CA GLU A 89 0.75 -17.63 -11.86
C GLU A 89 2.05 -17.76 -12.66
N GLN A 90 2.98 -16.78 -12.55
CA GLN A 90 4.24 -16.74 -13.32
C GLN A 90 5.49 -17.07 -12.51
N VAL A 91 5.43 -17.32 -11.19
CA VAL A 91 6.63 -17.60 -10.38
C VAL A 91 7.18 -18.99 -10.65
N SER A 92 8.03 -19.02 -11.67
CA SER A 92 9.37 -19.62 -11.61
C SER A 92 10.29 -18.67 -10.87
N ILE A 93 11.00 -19.22 -9.91
CA ILE A 93 12.09 -18.67 -9.14
C ILE A 93 13.05 -17.90 -10.06
N ASP A 94 13.14 -16.57 -9.90
CA ASP A 94 14.43 -15.88 -10.12
C ASP A 94 14.36 -14.41 -9.70
N ASP A 95 15.39 -14.04 -8.93
CA ASP A 95 15.99 -12.73 -8.75
C ASP A 95 15.27 -11.60 -8.03
N VAL A 96 15.48 -11.59 -6.73
CA VAL A 96 15.64 -10.34 -5.98
C VAL A 96 17.08 -9.85 -6.16
N VAL A 97 17.36 -9.12 -7.23
CA VAL A 97 18.63 -8.41 -7.38
C VAL A 97 18.59 -7.14 -6.54
N LEU A 98 19.23 -7.21 -5.40
CA LEU A 98 19.49 -6.06 -4.53
C LEU A 98 20.73 -5.32 -5.02
N ARG A 99 20.54 -4.08 -5.49
CA ARG A 99 21.68 -3.18 -5.71
C ARG A 99 22.31 -2.80 -4.37
N LYS A 100 23.62 -3.07 -4.28
CA LYS A 100 24.50 -2.81 -3.15
C LYS A 100 24.81 -1.32 -2.99
N ASP A 101 24.78 -0.80 -1.77
CA ASP A 101 25.97 -0.22 -1.16
C ASP A 101 25.83 -0.16 0.37
N PRO A 102 26.60 -0.89 1.15
CA PRO A 102 26.67 -0.74 2.59
C PRO A 102 28.09 -0.44 3.06
N ARG A 103 28.29 0.70 3.68
CA ARG A 103 29.61 1.07 4.24
C ARG A 103 29.72 1.00 5.75
N THR A 104 28.71 0.55 6.48
CA THR A 104 28.75 0.41 7.94
C THR A 104 28.00 -0.83 8.42
N LEU A 105 28.47 -1.45 9.51
CA LEU A 105 27.82 -2.61 10.17
C LEU A 105 26.34 -2.32 10.49
N GLU A 106 26.04 -1.11 10.94
CA GLU A 106 24.67 -0.66 11.25
C GLU A 106 23.76 -0.65 10.00
N THR A 107 24.29 -0.28 8.84
CA THR A 107 23.54 -0.33 7.57
C THR A 107 23.31 -1.76 7.09
N LEU A 108 24.25 -2.67 7.35
CA LEU A 108 24.10 -4.10 7.07
C LEU A 108 23.00 -4.72 7.94
N ILE A 109 23.03 -4.51 9.25
CA ILE A 109 22.00 -5.02 10.19
C ILE A 109 20.61 -4.46 9.82
N ARG A 110 20.52 -3.18 9.51
CA ARG A 110 19.26 -2.56 9.07
C ARG A 110 18.77 -3.15 7.73
N LYS A 111 19.69 -3.51 6.86
CA LYS A 111 19.36 -4.13 5.57
C LYS A 111 18.84 -5.55 5.77
N GLU A 112 19.55 -6.38 6.54
CA GLU A 112 19.14 -7.75 6.87
C GLU A 112 17.76 -7.79 7.55
N ASN A 113 17.54 -6.90 8.52
CA ASN A 113 16.24 -6.78 9.17
C ASN A 113 15.12 -6.35 8.21
N ARG A 114 15.44 -5.50 7.24
CA ARG A 114 14.47 -5.05 6.22
C ARG A 114 14.14 -6.18 5.24
N GLU A 115 15.13 -6.95 4.80
CA GLU A 115 14.94 -8.11 3.93
C GLU A 115 14.15 -9.22 4.64
N LEU A 116 14.48 -9.48 5.91
CA LEU A 116 13.76 -10.43 6.73
C LEU A 116 12.28 -10.04 6.90
N LEU A 117 12.04 -8.77 7.20
CA LEU A 117 10.68 -8.24 7.31
C LEU A 117 9.96 -8.32 5.97
N GLY A 118 10.63 -8.01 4.86
CA GLY A 118 10.07 -8.11 3.51
C GLY A 118 9.61 -9.54 3.18
N LYS A 119 10.45 -10.54 3.47
CA LYS A 119 10.11 -11.96 3.30
C LYS A 119 8.94 -12.37 4.21
N ALA A 120 9.00 -11.98 5.48
CA ALA A 120 7.93 -12.28 6.43
C ALA A 120 6.58 -11.66 6.03
N LEU A 121 6.60 -10.44 5.46
CA LEU A 121 5.40 -9.80 4.92
C LEU A 121 4.88 -10.51 3.66
N ALA A 122 5.78 -10.93 2.75
CA ALA A 122 5.41 -11.64 1.53
C ALA A 122 4.70 -12.98 1.82
N ASP A 123 5.07 -13.64 2.91
CA ASP A 123 4.47 -14.92 3.35
C ASP A 123 3.10 -14.76 4.04
N LEU A 124 2.68 -13.54 4.34
CA LEU A 124 1.34 -13.33 4.87
C LEU A 124 0.28 -13.53 3.79
N PRO A 125 -0.88 -14.12 4.12
CA PRO A 125 -2.05 -14.08 3.25
C PRO A 125 -2.37 -12.64 2.84
N GLU A 126 -2.75 -12.43 1.59
CA GLU A 126 -2.95 -11.11 0.99
C GLU A 126 -3.77 -10.15 1.87
N LYS A 127 -4.95 -10.61 2.35
CA LYS A 127 -5.84 -9.78 3.19
C LYS A 127 -5.18 -9.35 4.51
N GLN A 128 -4.40 -10.25 5.14
CA GLN A 128 -3.67 -9.98 6.38
C GLN A 128 -2.56 -8.97 6.13
N ARG A 129 -1.77 -9.15 5.07
CA ARG A 129 -0.69 -8.25 4.66
C ARG A 129 -1.21 -6.84 4.37
N ILE A 130 -2.24 -6.71 3.52
CA ILE A 130 -2.83 -5.41 3.17
C ILE A 130 -3.36 -4.70 4.42
N THR A 131 -4.10 -5.42 5.27
CA THR A 131 -4.65 -4.86 6.52
C THR A 131 -3.55 -4.32 7.43
N LEU A 132 -2.47 -5.09 7.57
CA LEU A 132 -1.30 -4.68 8.37
C LEU A 132 -0.63 -3.43 7.80
N LEU A 133 -0.39 -3.38 6.49
CA LEU A 133 0.22 -2.23 5.83
C LEU A 133 -0.62 -0.97 5.97
N LEU A 134 -1.94 -1.07 5.80
CA LEU A 134 -2.86 0.05 5.99
C LEU A 134 -2.84 0.57 7.43
N ARG A 135 -2.73 -0.31 8.42
CA ARG A 135 -2.71 0.08 9.84
C ARG A 135 -1.41 0.74 10.23
N VAL A 136 -0.27 0.13 9.86
CA VAL A 136 1.06 0.55 10.32
C VAL A 136 1.59 1.77 9.56
N GLN A 137 1.35 1.86 8.26
CA GLN A 137 1.87 2.97 7.44
C GLN A 137 0.92 4.15 7.31
N GLY A 138 -0.38 3.88 7.32
CA GLY A 138 -1.40 4.90 7.11
C GLY A 138 -1.99 5.44 8.40
N ASP A 139 -1.60 4.89 9.56
CA ASP A 139 -2.25 5.14 10.87
C ASP A 139 -3.78 5.14 10.78
N ARG A 140 -4.31 4.19 9.97
CA ARG A 140 -5.72 4.15 9.66
C ARG A 140 -6.51 3.47 10.77
N LYS A 141 -7.67 4.01 11.06
CA LYS A 141 -8.63 3.36 11.95
C LYS A 141 -9.19 2.09 11.30
N PHE A 142 -9.59 1.11 12.09
CA PHE A 142 -10.12 -0.16 11.55
C PHE A 142 -11.40 -0.01 10.73
N ASN A 143 -12.21 1.02 10.98
CA ASN A 143 -13.36 1.33 10.15
C ASN A 143 -12.95 1.79 8.74
N GLU A 144 -11.93 2.64 8.61
CA GLU A 144 -11.40 3.06 7.31
C GLU A 144 -10.78 1.87 6.55
N ILE A 145 -10.05 1.00 7.27
CA ILE A 145 -9.49 -0.23 6.69
C ILE A 145 -10.62 -1.14 6.20
N ALA A 146 -11.69 -1.28 6.97
CA ALA A 146 -12.87 -2.06 6.60
C ALA A 146 -13.53 -1.53 5.32
N GLU A 147 -13.68 -0.22 5.19
CA GLU A 147 -14.17 0.42 3.96
C GLU A 147 -13.25 0.15 2.77
N ILE A 148 -11.92 0.37 2.93
CA ILE A 148 -10.93 0.15 1.88
C ILE A 148 -10.95 -1.32 1.42
N MET A 149 -11.01 -2.25 2.36
CA MET A 149 -10.97 -3.68 2.11
C MET A 149 -12.34 -4.29 1.76
N LYS A 150 -13.42 -3.52 1.82
CA LYS A 150 -14.82 -3.96 1.63
C LYS A 150 -15.15 -5.16 2.53
N CYS A 151 -14.86 -5.04 3.82
CA CYS A 151 -15.13 -6.06 4.82
C CYS A 151 -15.68 -5.44 6.12
N SER A 152 -16.05 -6.26 7.09
CA SER A 152 -16.47 -5.75 8.41
C SER A 152 -15.25 -5.25 9.21
N THR A 153 -15.50 -4.31 10.14
CA THR A 153 -14.47 -3.84 11.09
C THR A 153 -13.91 -5.00 11.94
N VAL A 154 -14.75 -5.98 12.28
CA VAL A 154 -14.31 -7.19 12.98
C VAL A 154 -13.34 -7.99 12.13
N THR A 155 -13.66 -8.21 10.86
CA THR A 155 -12.76 -8.91 9.90
C THR A 155 -11.43 -8.18 9.76
N ALA A 156 -11.43 -6.84 9.67
CA ALA A 156 -10.20 -6.05 9.61
C ALA A 156 -9.35 -6.23 10.88
N LYS A 157 -9.95 -6.16 12.07
CA LYS A 157 -9.25 -6.42 13.34
C LYS A 157 -8.66 -7.83 13.41
N THR A 158 -9.41 -8.84 13.01
CA THR A 158 -8.98 -10.24 13.00
C THR A 158 -7.81 -10.47 12.04
N ASN A 159 -7.89 -9.92 10.82
CA ASN A 159 -6.80 -9.98 9.84
C ASN A 159 -5.52 -9.32 10.38
N TYR A 160 -5.64 -8.16 11.02
CA TYR A 160 -4.51 -7.47 11.64
C TYR A 160 -3.87 -8.33 12.74
N HIS A 161 -4.69 -8.86 13.66
CA HIS A 161 -4.21 -9.69 14.76
C HIS A 161 -3.46 -10.93 14.26
N HIS A 162 -4.03 -11.65 13.30
CA HIS A 162 -3.37 -12.81 12.69
C HIS A 162 -2.07 -12.44 11.98
N ALA A 163 -2.03 -11.29 11.27
CA ALA A 163 -0.81 -10.81 10.64
C ALA A 163 0.31 -10.56 11.67
N VAL A 164 -0.03 -9.85 12.76
CA VAL A 164 0.94 -9.56 13.83
C VAL A 164 1.44 -10.83 14.49
N GLN A 165 0.57 -11.80 14.80
CA GLN A 165 0.96 -13.08 15.41
C GLN A 165 1.91 -13.86 14.50
N LYS A 166 1.61 -13.96 13.19
CA LYS A 166 2.47 -14.65 12.23
C LYS A 166 3.84 -13.99 12.09
N LEU A 167 3.88 -12.64 12.07
CA LEU A 167 5.14 -11.91 12.02
C LEU A 167 5.97 -12.14 13.28
N LYS A 168 5.35 -12.05 14.47
CA LYS A 168 6.04 -12.32 15.74
C LYS A 168 6.66 -13.70 15.75
N LYS A 169 5.90 -14.74 15.34
CA LYS A 169 6.42 -16.10 15.26
C LYS A 169 7.62 -16.20 14.33
N LYS A 170 7.52 -15.67 13.11
CA LYS A 170 8.61 -15.74 12.13
C LYS A 170 9.85 -14.93 12.49
N MET A 171 9.65 -13.80 13.16
CA MET A 171 10.77 -12.96 13.63
C MET A 171 11.39 -13.51 14.92
N GLY A 172 10.60 -14.10 15.82
CA GLY A 172 11.08 -14.75 17.04
C GLY A 172 11.89 -16.02 16.78
N GLU A 173 11.49 -16.83 15.79
CA GLU A 173 12.22 -18.06 15.39
C GLU A 173 13.63 -17.79 14.79
N LYS A 174 14.02 -16.56 14.56
CA LYS A 174 15.34 -16.17 14.01
C LYS A 174 16.21 -15.36 14.98
N ILE A 175 15.73 -15.10 16.20
CA ILE A 175 16.47 -14.39 17.24
C ILE A 175 17.06 -15.40 18.27
N ASP A 176 16.65 -16.68 18.20
CA ASP A 176 17.28 -17.81 18.87
C ASP A 176 18.28 -18.52 17.91
#